data_da95d1c0b70e5b76f3fee8984d80a2b7
#
_entry.id   da95d1c0b70e5b76f3fee8984d80a2b7
#
_cell.length_a   1.000
_cell.length_b   1.000
_cell.length_c   1.000
_cell.angle_alpha   90.00
_cell.angle_beta   90.00
_cell.angle_gamma   90.00
#
_symmetry.space_group_name_H-M   'P 1'
#
loop_
_entity.id
_entity.type
_entity.pdbx_description
1 polymer ?
#
loop_
_entity_poly.entity_id
_entity_poly.type
_entity_poly.pdbx_seq_one_letter_code
_entity_poly.pdbx_strand_id
1 'polypeptide(L)'
;MVFSGRKGDSSDVIKAIDAFEEASKIAEEFLKPDDVVILTIARYFSEIYGDILDLPDKAISIAKKAYENAAREINDDFIIAKNYKLSELRENIAQWSFKKN
;
A
#
# COMPACT_ATOMS: atom_id res chain seq x y z
N MET A 1 -0.82 21.13 15.48
CA MET A 1 -1.21 20.64 15.35
C MET A 1 -1.69 20.38 15.23
N VAL A 2 -1.90 20.34 15.38
CA VAL A 2 -2.52 19.82 15.40
C VAL A 2 -2.79 19.36 14.85
N PHE A 3 -2.73 18.98 14.53
CA PHE A 3 -3.27 18.42 14.08
C PHE A 3 -3.69 17.99 14.44
N SER A 4 -3.72 18.31 14.75
CA SER A 4 -4.17 17.77 15.18
C SER A 4 -4.28 16.78 15.05
N GLY A 5 -3.42 16.86 15.08
CA GLY A 5 -3.41 15.63 15.06
C GLY A 5 -4.42 14.99 14.84
N ARG A 6 -4.76 15.46 14.15
CA ARG A 6 -5.80 15.00 14.01
C ARG A 6 -5.81 13.96 13.15
N LYS A 7 -5.09 12.96 13.51
CA LYS A 7 -5.20 11.73 12.98
C LYS A 7 -6.62 11.48 12.95
N GLY A 8 -7.11 11.13 11.90
CA GLY A 8 -8.48 10.80 11.82
C GLY A 8 -9.40 11.92 11.45
N ASP A 9 -8.87 13.07 11.15
CA ASP A 9 -9.71 14.06 10.52
C ASP A 9 -10.21 13.46 9.22
N SER A 10 -11.51 13.17 9.15
CA SER A 10 -12.06 12.41 8.03
C SER A 10 -11.89 13.15 6.70
N SER A 11 -11.90 14.46 6.74
CA SER A 11 -11.71 15.26 5.53
C SER A 11 -10.33 15.01 4.92
N ASP A 12 -9.29 15.03 5.76
CA ASP A 12 -7.92 14.80 5.29
C ASP A 12 -7.72 13.37 4.84
N VAL A 13 -8.30 12.42 5.57
CA VAL A 13 -8.19 11.01 5.21
C VAL A 13 -8.88 10.74 3.87
N ILE A 14 -10.06 11.30 3.66
CA ILE A 14 -10.78 11.13 2.40
C ILE A 14 -9.96 11.67 1.24
N LYS A 15 -9.36 12.84 1.42
CA LYS A 15 -8.51 13.42 0.37
C LYS A 15 -7.31 12.54 0.07
N ALA A 16 -6.70 11.96 1.10
CA ALA A 16 -5.56 11.08 0.91
C ALA A 16 -5.98 9.83 0.14
N ILE A 17 -7.11 9.24 0.50
CA ILE A 17 -7.63 8.06 -0.19
C ILE A 17 -7.87 8.37 -1.65
N ASP A 18 -8.55 9.48 -1.94
CA ASP A 18 -8.82 9.87 -3.33
C ASP A 18 -7.52 10.05 -4.10
N ALA A 19 -6.53 10.68 -3.49
CA ALA A 19 -5.25 10.91 -4.16
C ALA A 19 -4.54 9.60 -4.46
N PHE A 20 -4.54 8.66 -3.52
CA PHE A 20 -3.89 7.38 -3.74
C PHE A 20 -4.65 6.51 -4.73
N GLU A 21 -5.98 6.59 -4.75
CA GLU A 21 -6.75 5.86 -5.76
C GLU A 21 -6.41 6.36 -7.15
N GLU A 22 -6.32 7.66 -7.31
CA GLU A 22 -5.97 8.25 -8.61
C GLU A 22 -4.55 7.88 -8.99
N ALA A 23 -3.62 7.98 -8.05
CA ALA A 23 -2.23 7.62 -8.31
C ALA A 23 -2.10 6.15 -8.70
N SER A 24 -2.85 5.28 -8.04
CA SER A 24 -2.84 3.86 -8.36
C SER A 24 -3.32 3.59 -9.77
N LYS A 25 -4.41 4.25 -10.16
CA LYS A 25 -4.93 4.07 -11.51
C LYS A 25 -3.93 4.50 -12.57
N ILE A 26 -3.32 5.67 -12.35
CA ILE A 26 -2.35 6.19 -13.31
C ILE A 26 -1.14 5.27 -13.39
N ALA A 27 -0.65 4.85 -12.23
CA ALA A 27 0.54 3.99 -12.19
C ALA A 27 0.26 2.65 -12.86
N GLU A 28 -0.90 2.05 -12.60
CA GLU A 28 -1.25 0.77 -13.21
C GLU A 28 -1.37 0.85 -14.72
N GLU A 29 -1.74 2.01 -15.22
CA GLU A 29 -1.88 2.21 -16.66
C GLU A 29 -0.53 2.32 -17.36
N PHE A 30 0.46 2.91 -16.71
CA PHE A 30 1.73 3.25 -17.35
C PHE A 30 2.93 2.43 -16.88
N LEU A 31 2.80 1.71 -15.77
CA LEU A 31 3.93 1.00 -15.17
C LEU A 31 3.64 -0.48 -15.04
N LYS A 32 4.70 -1.28 -14.99
CA LYS A 32 4.56 -2.71 -14.77
C LYS A 32 4.19 -2.99 -13.32
N PRO A 33 3.49 -4.13 -13.07
CA PRO A 33 3.07 -4.45 -11.70
C PRO A 33 4.18 -4.55 -10.68
N ASP A 34 5.41 -4.85 -11.11
CA ASP A 34 6.55 -4.96 -10.19
C ASP A 34 7.36 -3.68 -10.09
N ASP A 35 6.88 -2.58 -10.67
CA ASP A 35 7.57 -1.30 -10.58
C ASP A 35 7.57 -0.82 -9.13
N VAL A 36 8.73 -0.33 -8.68
CA VAL A 36 8.86 0.12 -7.29
C VAL A 36 7.89 1.23 -6.95
N VAL A 37 7.51 2.05 -7.92
CA VAL A 37 6.54 3.12 -7.68
C VAL A 37 5.18 2.52 -7.34
N ILE A 38 4.75 1.50 -8.09
CA ILE A 38 3.47 0.83 -7.80
C ILE A 38 3.50 0.20 -6.42
N LEU A 39 4.60 -0.45 -6.08
CA LEU A 39 4.72 -1.09 -4.77
C LEU A 39 4.72 -0.07 -3.64
N THR A 40 5.35 1.08 -3.86
CA THR A 40 5.37 2.15 -2.87
C THR A 40 3.98 2.74 -2.66
N ILE A 41 3.26 2.98 -3.75
CA ILE A 41 1.88 3.49 -3.66
C ILE A 41 1.01 2.50 -2.89
N ALA A 42 1.11 1.22 -3.23
CA ALA A 42 0.31 0.19 -2.56
C ALA A 42 0.60 0.15 -1.06
N ARG A 43 1.88 0.30 -0.70
CA ARG A 43 2.25 0.30 0.71
C ARG A 43 1.56 1.44 1.46
N TYR A 44 1.72 2.66 0.96
CA TYR A 44 1.15 3.81 1.67
C TYR A 44 -0.37 3.79 1.65
N PHE A 45 -0.96 3.40 0.53
CA PHE A 45 -2.41 3.32 0.42
C PHE A 45 -2.97 2.31 1.42
N SER A 46 -2.36 1.13 1.48
CA SER A 46 -2.82 0.11 2.43
C SER A 46 -2.59 0.55 3.88
N GLU A 47 -1.52 1.30 4.14
CA GLU A 47 -1.26 1.78 5.51
C GLU A 47 -2.32 2.77 5.99
N ILE A 48 -2.92 3.54 5.09
CA ILE A 48 -4.02 4.40 5.50
C ILE A 48 -5.16 3.56 6.09
N TYR A 49 -5.51 2.47 5.44
CA TYR A 49 -6.56 1.61 5.95
C TYR A 49 -6.14 0.84 7.19
N GLY A 50 -4.92 0.32 7.19
CA GLY A 50 -4.48 -0.55 8.28
C GLY A 50 -4.11 0.19 9.56
N ASP A 51 -3.45 1.33 9.41
CA ASP A 51 -2.87 2.03 10.56
C ASP A 51 -3.67 3.24 10.99
N ILE A 52 -4.32 3.91 10.07
CA ILE A 52 -5.06 5.13 10.41
C ILE A 52 -6.54 4.83 10.64
N LEU A 53 -7.15 4.08 9.75
CA LEU A 53 -8.57 3.76 9.84
C LEU A 53 -8.86 2.49 10.64
N ASP A 54 -7.82 1.74 10.96
CA ASP A 54 -7.95 0.48 11.70
C ASP A 54 -8.88 -0.51 11.00
N LEU A 55 -8.71 -0.62 9.69
CA LEU A 55 -9.46 -1.55 8.85
C LEU A 55 -8.48 -2.55 8.23
N PRO A 56 -8.01 -3.52 9.03
CA PRO A 56 -6.96 -4.42 8.56
C PRO A 56 -7.35 -5.29 7.38
N ASP A 57 -8.62 -5.69 7.28
CA ASP A 57 -9.05 -6.50 6.15
C ASP A 57 -8.88 -5.77 4.83
N LYS A 58 -9.27 -4.50 4.80
CA LYS A 58 -9.13 -3.69 3.60
C LYS A 58 -7.65 -3.46 3.28
N ALA A 59 -6.85 -3.19 4.31
CA ALA A 59 -5.42 -2.98 4.15
C ALA A 59 -4.75 -4.22 3.57
N ILE A 60 -5.08 -5.39 4.11
CA ILE A 60 -4.52 -6.65 3.64
C ILE A 60 -4.90 -6.88 2.18
N SER A 61 -6.13 -6.61 1.83
CA SER A 61 -6.61 -6.81 0.47
C SER A 61 -5.80 -5.98 -0.53
N ILE A 62 -5.58 -4.71 -0.22
CA ILE A 62 -4.82 -3.83 -1.10
C ILE A 62 -3.37 -4.28 -1.22
N ALA A 63 -2.73 -4.55 -0.09
CA ALA A 63 -1.32 -4.91 -0.08
C ALA A 63 -1.09 -6.28 -0.72
N LYS A 64 -1.97 -7.24 -0.45
CA LYS A 64 -1.83 -8.58 -0.97
C LYS A 64 -1.98 -8.62 -2.49
N LYS A 65 -2.95 -7.88 -3.00
CA LYS A 65 -3.15 -7.81 -4.44
C LYS A 65 -1.90 -7.27 -5.14
N ALA A 66 -1.34 -6.19 -4.61
CA ALA A 66 -0.14 -5.60 -5.19
C ALA A 66 1.05 -6.55 -5.09
N TYR A 67 1.18 -7.21 -3.94
CA TYR A 67 2.26 -8.18 -3.73
C TYR A 67 2.17 -9.31 -4.75
N GLU A 68 1.00 -9.90 -4.90
CA GLU A 68 0.83 -11.04 -5.79
C GLU A 68 1.04 -10.67 -7.25
N ASN A 69 0.52 -9.52 -7.65
CA ASN A 69 0.71 -9.07 -9.02
C ASN A 69 2.18 -8.82 -9.34
N ALA A 70 2.89 -8.21 -8.39
CA ALA A 70 4.31 -7.93 -8.58
C ALA A 70 5.14 -9.20 -8.59
N ALA A 71 4.85 -10.13 -7.68
CA ALA A 71 5.62 -11.35 -7.56
C ALA A 71 5.60 -12.18 -8.83
N ARG A 72 4.49 -12.13 -9.57
CA ARG A 72 4.38 -12.88 -10.82
C ARG A 72 5.19 -12.26 -11.96
N GLU A 73 5.51 -10.97 -11.85
CA GLU A 73 6.13 -10.22 -12.94
C GLU A 73 7.60 -9.92 -12.75
N ILE A 74 8.14 -10.22 -11.56
CA ILE A 74 9.52 -9.86 -11.29
C ILE A 74 10.47 -10.58 -12.23
N ASN A 75 11.34 -9.79 -12.85
CA ASN A 75 12.45 -10.32 -13.63
C ASN A 75 13.74 -9.88 -12.95
N ASP A 76 14.84 -9.86 -13.67
CA ASP A 76 16.13 -9.59 -13.05
C ASP A 76 16.43 -8.14 -12.80
N ASP A 77 15.69 -7.23 -13.43
CA ASP A 77 15.98 -5.80 -13.32
C ASP A 77 15.57 -5.29 -11.94
N PHE A 78 16.52 -4.65 -11.27
CA PHE A 78 16.26 -4.04 -9.97
C PHE A 78 15.70 -5.02 -8.94
N ILE A 79 16.12 -6.29 -9.05
CA ILE A 79 15.58 -7.36 -8.20
C ILE A 79 15.76 -7.04 -6.70
N ILE A 80 16.88 -6.43 -6.32
CA ILE A 80 17.14 -6.14 -4.91
C ILE A 80 16.14 -5.12 -4.38
N ALA A 81 15.93 -4.02 -5.11
CA ALA A 81 15.00 -2.98 -4.68
C ALA A 81 13.57 -3.52 -4.64
N LYS A 82 13.19 -4.32 -5.64
CA LYS A 82 11.85 -4.88 -5.71
C LYS A 82 11.61 -5.86 -4.58
N ASN A 83 12.60 -6.70 -4.28
CA ASN A 83 12.46 -7.64 -3.17
C ASN A 83 12.34 -6.92 -1.83
N TYR A 84 13.05 -5.81 -1.67
CA TYR A 84 12.95 -5.01 -0.47
C TYR A 84 11.52 -4.46 -0.31
N LYS A 85 10.96 -3.92 -1.39
CA LYS A 85 9.60 -3.41 -1.35
C LYS A 85 8.57 -4.51 -1.08
N LEU A 86 8.77 -5.66 -1.68
CA LEU A 86 7.88 -6.80 -1.42
C LEU A 86 7.95 -7.25 0.03
N SER A 87 9.16 -7.21 0.62
CA SER A 87 9.31 -7.53 2.04
C SER A 87 8.52 -6.58 2.92
N GLU A 88 8.54 -5.31 2.59
CA GLU A 88 7.78 -4.32 3.36
C GLU A 88 6.29 -4.61 3.31
N LEU A 89 5.77 -4.92 2.13
CA LEU A 89 4.36 -5.26 1.99
C LEU A 89 4.02 -6.52 2.78
N ARG A 90 4.87 -7.53 2.69
CA ARG A 90 4.64 -8.80 3.38
C ARG A 90 4.63 -8.60 4.89
N GLU A 91 5.54 -7.77 5.40
CA GLU A 91 5.58 -7.50 6.84
C GLU A 91 4.32 -6.78 7.30
N ASN A 92 3.86 -5.82 6.52
CA ASN A 92 2.62 -5.12 6.85
C ASN A 92 1.43 -6.06 6.85
N ILE A 93 1.35 -6.93 5.84
CA ILE A 93 0.27 -7.92 5.76
C ILE A 93 0.29 -8.81 7.01
N ALA A 94 1.47 -9.25 7.40
CA ALA A 94 1.60 -10.10 8.58
C ALA A 94 1.14 -9.39 9.84
N GLN A 95 1.52 -8.13 10.00
CA GLN A 95 1.11 -7.35 11.17
C GLN A 95 -0.40 -7.16 11.22
N TRP A 96 -1.00 -6.82 10.09
CA TRP A 96 -2.44 -6.61 10.05
C TRP A 96 -3.20 -7.93 10.24
N SER A 97 -2.66 -9.02 9.71
CA SER A 97 -3.27 -10.34 9.91
C SER A 97 -3.27 -10.73 11.38
N PHE A 98 -2.16 -10.45 12.06
CA PHE A 98 -2.04 -10.73 13.48
C PHE A 98 -3.00 -9.86 14.29
N LYS A 99 -3.10 -8.60 13.91
CA LYS A 99 -3.94 -7.64 14.60
C LYS A 99 -5.42 -7.97 14.53
N LYS A 100 -5.88 -8.50 13.40
CA LYS A 100 -7.30 -8.80 13.25
C LYS A 100 -7.74 -10.05 14.00
N ASN A 101 -6.79 -10.84 14.47
CA ASN A 101 -7.11 -11.98 15.30
C ASN A 101 -7.18 -11.57 16.77
#